data_85810efbc9d9299169205918dd496e1c
#
_entry.id   85810efbc9d9299169205918dd496e1c
#
_cell.length_a   1.000
_cell.length_b   1.000
_cell.length_c   1.000
_cell.angle_alpha   90.00
_cell.angle_beta   90.00
_cell.angle_gamma   90.00
#
_symmetry.space_group_name_H-M   'P 1'
#
loop_
_entity.id
_entity.type
_entity.pdbx_description
1 polymer ?
#
loop_
_entity_poly.entity_id
_entity_poly.type
_entity_poly.pdbx_seq_one_letter_code
_entity_poly.pdbx_strand_id
1 'polypeptide(L)'
;MDQRKIHMLVREIFPKMNWKVPVAVHHSLLPGLTQPKDDTVEPGKMSKSNPDSGIFIHNSDDEIRKKIGKGWCEEGLTENNPVLEFAKQIVFHEYDLISVDRP
;
A
#
# COMPACT_ATOMS: atom_id res chain seq x y z
N MET A 1 1.45 6.36 -7.81
CA MET A 1 2.43 7.41 -7.42
C MET A 1 1.88 8.81 -7.72
N ASP A 2 0.85 9.21 -6.97
CA ASP A 2 0.02 10.40 -7.26
C ASP A 2 0.82 11.72 -7.15
N GLN A 3 1.76 11.79 -6.19
CA GLN A 3 2.46 13.03 -5.87
C GLN A 3 3.73 13.29 -6.72
N ARG A 4 4.19 12.34 -7.51
CA ARG A 4 5.44 12.49 -8.26
C ARG A 4 5.42 13.67 -9.22
N LYS A 5 4.31 13.89 -9.92
CA LYS A 5 4.18 15.02 -10.87
C LYS A 5 4.36 16.37 -10.17
N ILE A 6 3.78 16.51 -8.97
CA ILE A 6 3.91 17.72 -8.15
C ILE A 6 5.37 17.90 -7.72
N HIS A 7 6.03 16.84 -7.26
CA HIS A 7 7.43 16.91 -6.84
C HIS A 7 8.37 17.26 -8.01
N MET A 8 8.09 16.78 -9.21
CA MET A 8 8.87 17.16 -10.41
C MET A 8 8.69 18.65 -10.72
N LEU A 9 7.45 19.16 -10.65
CA LEU A 9 7.17 20.59 -10.84
C LEU A 9 7.89 21.46 -9.79
N VAL A 10 7.90 21.02 -8.54
CA VAL A 10 8.64 21.70 -7.47
C VAL A 10 10.13 21.81 -7.79
N ARG A 11 10.74 20.74 -8.32
CA ARG A 11 12.15 20.74 -8.72
C ARG A 11 12.47 21.70 -9.86
N GLU A 12 11.51 22.01 -10.71
CA GLU A 12 11.66 22.96 -11.82
C GLU A 12 11.47 24.41 -11.39
N ILE A 13 10.49 24.66 -10.50
CA ILE A 13 10.05 26.01 -10.12
C ILE A 13 10.92 26.59 -8.97
N PHE A 14 11.20 25.80 -7.95
CA PHE A 14 11.88 26.29 -6.73
C PHE A 14 13.24 26.94 -7.01
N PRO A 15 14.11 26.41 -7.88
CA PRO A 15 15.36 27.09 -8.24
C PRO A 15 15.15 28.45 -8.92
N LYS A 16 14.11 28.58 -9.76
CA LYS A 16 13.78 29.84 -10.43
C LYS A 16 13.32 30.94 -9.44
N MET A 17 12.82 30.52 -8.29
CA MET A 17 12.38 31.40 -7.20
C MET A 17 13.44 31.57 -6.11
N ASN A 18 14.66 31.06 -6.33
CA ASN A 18 15.71 30.98 -5.30
C ASN A 18 15.28 30.23 -4.02
N TRP A 19 14.35 29.29 -4.15
CA TRP A 19 13.92 28.45 -3.05
C TRP A 19 14.73 27.14 -3.01
N LYS A 20 14.93 26.63 -1.81
CA LYS A 20 15.63 25.37 -1.60
C LYS A 20 14.75 24.22 -2.07
N VAL A 21 15.30 23.37 -2.94
CA VAL A 21 14.59 22.18 -3.43
C VAL A 21 14.49 21.14 -2.31
N PRO A 22 13.29 20.66 -1.97
CA PRO A 22 13.11 19.62 -0.97
C PRO A 22 13.60 18.25 -1.48
N VAL A 23 14.00 17.42 -0.54
CA VAL A 23 14.25 16.00 -0.81
C VAL A 23 12.91 15.27 -0.86
N ALA A 24 12.68 14.47 -1.90
CA ALA A 24 11.48 13.66 -2.07
C ALA A 24 11.84 12.17 -2.10
N VAL A 25 11.24 11.41 -1.20
CA VAL A 25 11.32 9.95 -1.18
C VAL A 25 10.03 9.38 -1.74
N HIS A 26 10.15 8.50 -2.72
CA HIS A 26 9.00 7.84 -3.34
C HIS A 26 9.01 6.37 -3.03
N HIS A 27 7.87 5.84 -2.64
CA HIS A 27 7.63 4.42 -2.42
C HIS A 27 6.40 3.95 -3.23
N SER A 28 6.24 2.65 -3.37
CA SER A 28 5.06 2.05 -3.99
C SER A 28 3.80 2.34 -3.17
N LEU A 29 2.65 2.39 -3.84
CA LEU A 29 1.37 2.49 -3.15
C LEU A 29 0.97 1.11 -2.64
N LEU A 30 0.68 0.99 -1.35
CA LEU A 30 0.05 -0.19 -0.78
C LEU A 30 -1.46 -0.14 -1.03
N PRO A 31 -2.06 -1.19 -1.59
CA PRO A 31 -3.50 -1.26 -1.78
C PRO A 31 -4.23 -1.40 -0.44
N GLY A 32 -5.49 -1.03 -0.42
CA GLY A 32 -6.37 -1.31 0.71
C GLY A 32 -6.80 -2.78 0.74
N LEU A 33 -7.06 -3.31 1.91
CA LEU A 33 -7.45 -4.72 2.13
C LEU A 33 -8.88 -5.06 1.69
N THR A 34 -9.69 -4.06 1.35
CA THR A 34 -11.07 -4.26 0.93
C THR A 34 -11.18 -4.52 -0.57
N GLN A 35 -12.21 -5.27 -0.96
CA GLN A 35 -12.51 -5.50 -2.35
C GLN A 35 -12.68 -4.17 -3.12
N PRO A 36 -12.19 -4.06 -4.36
CA PRO A 36 -12.48 -2.93 -5.23
C PRO A 36 -14.00 -2.72 -5.38
N LYS A 37 -14.46 -1.50 -5.34
CA LYS A 37 -15.91 -1.20 -5.41
C LYS A 37 -16.50 -1.32 -6.80
N ASP A 38 -15.67 -1.21 -7.81
CA ASP A 38 -16.06 -1.33 -9.22
C ASP A 38 -15.17 -2.38 -9.88
N ASP A 39 -15.62 -2.93 -11.00
CA ASP A 39 -14.81 -3.81 -11.88
C ASP A 39 -13.56 -3.10 -12.46
N THR A 40 -13.28 -1.91 -11.99
CA THR A 40 -12.03 -1.22 -12.27
C THR A 40 -10.90 -1.93 -11.52
N VAL A 41 -9.91 -2.32 -12.27
CA VAL A 41 -8.71 -3.09 -11.88
C VAL A 41 -7.85 -2.40 -10.78
N GLU A 42 -8.27 -1.25 -10.25
CA GLU A 42 -7.52 -0.53 -9.22
C GLU A 42 -7.90 -1.02 -7.82
N PRO A 43 -6.93 -1.53 -7.04
CA PRO A 43 -7.17 -1.91 -5.65
C PRO A 43 -7.67 -0.71 -4.85
N GLY A 44 -8.62 -0.96 -3.96
CA GLY A 44 -9.17 0.08 -3.07
C GLY A 44 -8.08 0.83 -2.32
N LYS A 45 -8.26 2.12 -2.09
CA LYS A 45 -7.34 2.92 -1.28
C LYS A 45 -7.59 2.67 0.19
N MET A 46 -6.51 2.60 0.99
CA MET A 46 -6.63 2.65 2.45
C MET A 46 -7.28 3.97 2.88
N SER A 47 -8.23 3.91 3.77
CA SER A 47 -8.92 5.08 4.29
C SER A 47 -9.06 5.05 5.80
N LYS A 48 -8.79 6.18 6.45
CA LYS A 48 -9.01 6.34 7.90
C LYS A 48 -10.48 6.24 8.27
N SER A 49 -11.39 6.61 7.38
CA SER A 49 -12.84 6.49 7.58
C SER A 49 -13.36 5.05 7.47
N ASN A 50 -12.54 4.15 6.90
CA ASN A 50 -12.80 2.72 6.87
C ASN A 50 -11.60 1.98 7.50
N PRO A 51 -11.61 1.76 8.83
CA PRO A 51 -10.48 1.16 9.54
C PRO A 51 -10.12 -0.25 9.06
N ASP A 52 -11.06 -0.99 8.48
CA ASP A 52 -10.82 -2.34 7.95
C ASP A 52 -10.10 -2.32 6.59
N SER A 53 -10.01 -1.15 5.95
CA SER A 53 -9.35 -1.02 4.65
C SER A 53 -7.82 -1.03 4.72
N GLY A 54 -7.23 -0.92 5.90
CA GLY A 54 -5.78 -0.82 6.01
C GLY A 54 -5.21 -1.24 7.35
N ILE A 55 -3.92 -1.53 7.34
CA ILE A 55 -3.14 -1.82 8.54
C ILE A 55 -2.44 -0.53 8.97
N PHE A 56 -2.59 -0.19 10.23
CA PHE A 56 -1.96 0.99 10.82
C PHE A 56 -0.85 0.55 11.78
N ILE A 57 0.22 1.34 11.88
CA ILE A 57 1.39 1.04 12.72
C ILE A 57 1.07 0.91 14.22
N HIS A 58 -0.07 1.43 14.67
CA HIS A 58 -0.54 1.33 16.05
C HIS A 58 -1.54 0.19 16.29
N ASN A 59 -1.86 -0.61 15.25
CA ASN A 59 -2.69 -1.78 15.43
C ASN A 59 -1.95 -2.85 16.25
N SER A 60 -2.67 -3.52 17.13
CA SER A 60 -2.17 -4.70 17.82
C SER A 60 -2.06 -5.90 16.89
N ASP A 61 -1.28 -6.92 17.29
CA ASP A 61 -1.12 -8.15 16.50
C ASP A 61 -2.45 -8.84 16.21
N ASP A 62 -3.37 -8.85 17.18
CA ASP A 62 -4.70 -9.43 17.00
C ASP A 62 -5.55 -8.66 16.00
N GLU A 63 -5.47 -7.34 15.99
CA GLU A 63 -6.14 -6.50 14.99
C GLU A 63 -5.57 -6.73 13.60
N ILE A 64 -4.24 -6.84 13.48
CA ILE A 64 -3.56 -7.13 12.21
C ILE A 64 -3.99 -8.49 11.68
N ARG A 65 -3.98 -9.53 12.53
CA ARG A 65 -4.45 -10.88 12.16
C ARG A 65 -5.90 -10.87 11.68
N LYS A 66 -6.79 -10.20 12.39
CA LYS A 66 -8.20 -10.05 11.98
C LYS A 66 -8.35 -9.35 10.65
N LYS A 67 -7.61 -8.27 10.42
CA LYS A 67 -7.69 -7.49 9.18
C LYS A 67 -7.16 -8.26 7.99
N ILE A 68 -6.03 -8.95 8.13
CA ILE A 68 -5.47 -9.80 7.06
C ILE A 68 -6.43 -10.97 6.77
N GLY A 69 -6.96 -11.63 7.80
CA GLY A 69 -7.90 -12.75 7.64
C GLY A 69 -9.24 -12.37 7.00
N LYS A 70 -9.65 -11.09 7.09
CA LYS A 70 -10.82 -10.53 6.40
C LYS A 70 -10.46 -9.85 5.07
N GLY A 71 -9.18 -9.69 4.79
CA GLY A 71 -8.69 -9.04 3.58
C GLY A 71 -9.20 -9.75 2.34
N TRP A 72 -9.56 -8.96 1.34
CA TRP A 72 -9.95 -9.51 0.05
C TRP A 72 -8.75 -10.21 -0.60
N CYS A 73 -8.94 -11.48 -0.91
CA CYS A 73 -7.92 -12.32 -1.52
C CYS A 73 -8.62 -13.33 -2.42
N GLU A 74 -8.80 -12.98 -3.69
CA GLU A 74 -9.48 -13.84 -4.66
C GLU A 74 -8.57 -14.98 -5.09
N GLU A 75 -9.14 -16.17 -5.18
CA GLU A 75 -8.42 -17.37 -5.57
C GLU A 75 -7.90 -17.26 -7.01
N GLY A 76 -6.63 -17.60 -7.21
CA GLY A 76 -5.97 -17.54 -8.51
C GLY A 76 -5.56 -16.14 -8.97
N LEU A 77 -5.96 -15.08 -8.27
CA LEU A 77 -5.57 -13.71 -8.59
C LEU A 77 -4.22 -13.37 -7.97
N THR A 78 -3.20 -13.25 -8.82
CA THR A 78 -1.84 -12.87 -8.39
C THR A 78 -1.54 -11.38 -8.60
N GLU A 79 -2.26 -10.72 -9.49
CA GLU A 79 -2.15 -9.28 -9.74
C GLU A 79 -3.22 -8.53 -8.97
N ASN A 80 -2.87 -7.33 -8.47
CA ASN A 80 -3.77 -6.48 -7.68
C ASN A 80 -4.40 -7.16 -6.44
N ASN A 81 -3.79 -8.23 -5.95
CA ASN A 81 -4.19 -8.89 -4.72
C ASN A 81 -3.56 -8.18 -3.51
N PRO A 82 -4.35 -7.55 -2.63
CA PRO A 82 -3.82 -6.77 -1.52
C PRO A 82 -2.91 -7.58 -0.58
N VAL A 83 -3.28 -8.81 -0.28
CA VAL A 83 -2.51 -9.67 0.64
C VAL A 83 -1.15 -10.00 0.06
N LEU A 84 -1.11 -10.33 -1.24
CA LEU A 84 0.15 -10.60 -1.95
C LEU A 84 1.00 -9.33 -2.10
N GLU A 85 0.38 -8.17 -2.33
CA GLU A 85 1.12 -6.90 -2.39
C GLU A 85 1.72 -6.51 -1.02
N PHE A 86 1.03 -6.76 0.09
CA PHE A 86 1.61 -6.60 1.43
C PHE A 86 2.81 -7.55 1.63
N ALA A 87 2.68 -8.81 1.22
CA ALA A 87 3.78 -9.74 1.29
C ALA A 87 4.99 -9.25 0.47
N LYS A 88 4.78 -8.85 -0.78
CA LYS A 88 5.84 -8.36 -1.68
C LYS A 88 6.51 -7.09 -1.17
N GLN A 89 5.73 -6.11 -0.71
CA GLN A 89 6.24 -4.77 -0.41
C GLN A 89 6.70 -4.58 1.03
N ILE A 90 6.32 -5.46 1.95
CA ILE A 90 6.71 -5.36 3.36
C ILE A 90 7.45 -6.61 3.79
N VAL A 91 6.83 -7.78 3.70
CA VAL A 91 7.37 -8.99 4.32
C VAL A 91 8.67 -9.44 3.64
N PHE A 92 8.71 -9.47 2.31
CA PHE A 92 9.89 -9.88 1.56
C PHE A 92 11.04 -8.86 1.53
N HIS A 93 10.87 -7.68 2.17
CA HIS A 93 12.02 -6.81 2.48
C HIS A 93 12.81 -7.28 3.70
N GLU A 94 12.17 -8.02 4.61
CA GLU A 94 12.79 -8.50 5.85
C GLU A 94 13.05 -10.01 5.83
N TYR A 95 12.26 -10.78 5.08
CA TYR A 95 12.29 -12.23 5.05
C TYR A 95 12.35 -12.77 3.63
N ASP A 96 13.26 -13.69 3.37
CA ASP A 96 13.40 -14.35 2.05
C ASP A 96 12.33 -15.43 1.81
N LEU A 97 11.68 -15.91 2.86
CA LEU A 97 10.74 -17.03 2.80
C LEU A 97 9.56 -16.81 3.73
N ILE A 98 8.37 -17.12 3.25
CA ILE A 98 7.15 -17.24 4.05
C ILE A 98 6.68 -18.69 3.99
N SER A 99 6.47 -19.32 5.16
CA SER A 99 5.82 -20.62 5.26
C SER A 99 4.33 -20.44 5.54
N VAL A 100 3.49 -21.07 4.74
CA VAL A 100 2.04 -21.03 4.90
C VAL A 100 1.55 -22.45 5.20
N ASP A 101 1.11 -22.66 6.43
CA ASP A 101 0.44 -23.90 6.82
C ASP A 101 -1.02 -23.82 6.36
N ARG A 102 -1.40 -24.78 5.53
CA ARG A 102 -2.81 -24.95 5.11
C ARG A 102 -3.41 -26.09 5.94
N PRO A 103 -4.63 -25.89 6.46
CA PRO A 103 -5.37 -26.95 7.15
C PRO A 103 -5.76 -28.08 6.20
#